data_e6adc6856609acea199ef11c6819b285
#
_entry.id   e6adc6856609acea199ef11c6819b285
#
_cell.length_a   1.000
_cell.length_b   1.000
_cell.length_c   1.000
_cell.angle_alpha   90.00
_cell.angle_beta   90.00
_cell.angle_gamma   90.00
#
_symmetry.space_group_name_H-M   'P 1'
#
loop_
_entity.id
_entity.type
_entity.pdbx_description
1 polymer ?
#
loop_
_entity_poly.entity_id
_entity_poly.type
_entity_poly.pdbx_seq_one_letter_code
_entity_poly.pdbx_strand_id
1 'polypeptide(L)'
;MSVKALVFERKELKYAVAAIGSRLSPGFGSQVGPLRLKDIDPPEIPGDGWERVFPLLSGICGSDLATVDGRSSRYFEPLVSFPFVPGHEVFGQLEDGTRVVLEPVLGAESRGEDPPFEGACPGDGNDYGYLLNGPIGDGIQVGYCCDTGGGWSTQLVAHSSQLHEVPSDISDEGAVILEPAAVGVHTALKAKIESGDVVVVQGAGTMGLCATAALRELTDVETIIVSAKYPLQKSLAKELGADLVVEPKELKRSVRKVTGCKMIGNSLSGGADVTIDAVGNAGSIGTSLSITRPRGRVVMMGMPGVTKVDLTALWHRELEIVGSYTYGTELLSDGKVTSSYALAFDLVRRKQLGKLVSASYTLDRYKDAIRHAAEAGSLGAIKVVFDMREEKRR
;
A
#
# COMPACT_ATOMS: atom_id res chain seq x y z
N MET A 1 22.89 22.65 1.15
CA MET A 1 23.03 21.73 -0.01
C MET A 1 21.63 21.58 -0.60
N SER A 2 21.47 21.46 -1.92
CA SER A 2 20.18 21.23 -2.55
C SER A 2 19.78 19.77 -2.44
N VAL A 3 18.47 19.52 -2.41
CA VAL A 3 17.86 18.19 -2.39
C VAL A 3 17.35 17.87 -3.78
N LYS A 4 17.81 16.77 -4.35
CA LYS A 4 17.31 16.25 -5.61
C LYS A 4 15.99 15.55 -5.37
N ALA A 5 14.90 15.98 -6.01
CA ALA A 5 13.55 15.50 -5.74
C ALA A 5 12.68 15.44 -6.99
N LEU A 6 11.75 14.48 -7.00
CA LEU A 6 10.65 14.45 -7.93
C LEU A 6 9.49 15.26 -7.35
N VAL A 7 9.23 16.43 -7.91
CA VAL A 7 8.22 17.38 -7.41
C VAL A 7 6.94 17.26 -8.22
N PHE A 8 5.83 17.08 -7.53
CA PHE A 8 4.49 17.06 -8.12
C PHE A 8 3.81 18.43 -7.87
N GLU A 9 3.56 19.16 -8.96
CA GLU A 9 2.98 20.50 -8.89
C GLU A 9 1.46 20.46 -9.16
N ARG A 10 0.72 21.42 -8.59
CA ARG A 10 -0.70 21.59 -8.93
C ARG A 10 -0.82 22.20 -10.33
N LYS A 11 -1.01 21.36 -11.36
CA LYS A 11 -1.20 21.74 -12.76
C LYS A 11 -2.36 20.96 -13.37
N GLU A 12 -3.57 21.47 -13.18
CA GLU A 12 -4.82 20.79 -13.52
C GLU A 12 -4.88 20.32 -14.98
N LEU A 13 -4.46 21.17 -15.93
CA LEU A 13 -4.46 20.79 -17.34
C LEU A 13 -3.52 19.61 -17.64
N LYS A 14 -2.31 19.60 -17.05
CA LYS A 14 -1.37 18.49 -17.22
C LYS A 14 -1.89 17.21 -16.56
N TYR A 15 -2.55 17.34 -15.41
CA TYR A 15 -3.19 16.24 -14.72
C TYR A 15 -4.31 15.63 -15.57
N ALA A 16 -5.17 16.45 -16.18
CA ALA A 16 -6.21 15.99 -17.08
C ALA A 16 -5.66 15.28 -18.33
N VAL A 17 -4.58 15.80 -18.93
CA VAL A 17 -3.89 15.15 -20.06
C VAL A 17 -3.31 13.79 -19.64
N ALA A 18 -2.69 13.71 -18.45
CA ALA A 18 -2.20 12.45 -17.90
C ALA A 18 -3.34 11.44 -17.70
N ALA A 19 -4.49 11.87 -17.16
CA ALA A 19 -5.66 11.02 -16.97
C ALA A 19 -6.25 10.43 -18.26
N ILE A 20 -6.20 11.18 -19.36
CA ILE A 20 -6.65 10.70 -20.67
C ILE A 20 -5.64 9.71 -21.27
N GLY A 21 -4.36 10.08 -21.28
CA GLY A 21 -3.30 9.26 -21.89
C GLY A 21 -3.03 7.96 -21.16
N SER A 22 -3.14 7.94 -19.82
CA SER A 22 -2.91 6.74 -19.00
C SER A 22 -3.93 5.62 -19.23
N ARG A 23 -5.09 5.93 -19.82
CA ARG A 23 -6.08 4.92 -20.25
C ARG A 23 -5.55 4.04 -21.39
N LEU A 24 -4.64 4.58 -22.19
CA LEU A 24 -4.03 3.89 -23.34
C LEU A 24 -2.65 3.31 -22.98
N SER A 25 -1.90 4.01 -22.12
CA SER A 25 -0.54 3.63 -21.74
C SER A 25 -0.33 3.90 -20.25
N PRO A 26 -0.35 2.86 -19.39
CA PRO A 26 -0.07 3.01 -17.96
C PRO A 26 1.30 3.68 -17.72
N GLY A 27 1.38 4.59 -16.75
CA GLY A 27 2.59 5.38 -16.46
C GLY A 27 2.84 6.57 -17.43
N PHE A 28 1.91 6.83 -18.36
CA PHE A 28 2.00 7.94 -19.32
C PHE A 28 2.12 9.31 -18.62
N GLY A 29 1.51 9.46 -17.45
CA GLY A 29 1.57 10.67 -16.64
C GLY A 29 3.00 11.11 -16.28
N SER A 30 3.96 10.18 -16.22
CA SER A 30 5.37 10.50 -15.98
C SER A 30 6.01 11.35 -17.10
N GLN A 31 5.46 11.31 -18.31
CA GLN A 31 5.97 12.05 -19.45
C GLN A 31 5.33 13.44 -19.59
N VAL A 32 4.01 13.52 -19.42
CA VAL A 32 3.21 14.72 -19.70
C VAL A 32 2.65 15.39 -18.45
N GLY A 33 2.47 14.63 -17.38
CA GLY A 33 1.88 15.07 -16.10
C GLY A 33 2.70 16.16 -15.38
N PRO A 34 2.28 16.55 -14.19
CA PRO A 34 2.92 17.62 -13.43
C PRO A 34 4.18 17.21 -12.65
N LEU A 35 4.57 15.93 -12.66
CA LEU A 35 5.77 15.43 -11.99
C LEU A 35 7.06 15.84 -12.73
N ARG A 36 8.03 16.40 -11.99
CA ARG A 36 9.35 16.81 -12.54
C ARG A 36 10.47 16.57 -11.56
N LEU A 37 11.62 16.13 -12.06
CA LEU A 37 12.86 16.10 -11.30
C LEU A 37 13.40 17.52 -11.18
N LYS A 38 13.75 17.94 -9.95
CA LYS A 38 14.25 19.26 -9.61
C LYS A 38 15.27 19.16 -8.48
N ASP A 39 16.13 20.19 -8.40
CA ASP A 39 16.85 20.53 -7.19
C ASP A 39 15.99 21.53 -6.42
N ILE A 40 15.75 21.26 -5.15
CA ILE A 40 14.92 22.08 -4.25
C ILE A 40 15.69 22.38 -2.95
N ASP A 41 15.22 23.33 -2.18
CA ASP A 41 15.73 23.54 -0.82
C ASP A 41 15.33 22.36 0.07
N PRO A 42 16.17 21.98 1.06
CA PRO A 42 15.81 20.94 2.04
C PRO A 42 14.51 21.32 2.76
N PRO A 43 13.64 20.33 3.05
CA PRO A 43 12.51 20.58 3.93
C PRO A 43 12.98 21.14 5.27
N GLU A 44 12.27 22.17 5.77
CA GLU A 44 12.52 22.71 7.11
C GLU A 44 12.05 21.71 8.18
N ILE A 45 12.68 21.75 9.36
CA ILE A 45 12.23 20.99 10.53
C ILE A 45 11.00 21.71 11.10
N PRO A 46 9.81 21.09 11.10
CA PRO A 46 8.58 21.78 11.51
C PRO A 46 8.49 22.09 13.01
N GLY A 47 9.23 21.37 13.84
CA GLY A 47 9.19 21.54 15.30
C GLY A 47 9.94 20.44 16.05
N ASP A 48 9.67 20.36 17.36
CA ASP A 48 10.27 19.33 18.23
C ASP A 48 9.83 17.93 17.81
N GLY A 49 10.71 16.96 17.95
CA GLY A 49 10.47 15.56 17.58
C GLY A 49 10.58 15.26 16.08
N TRP A 50 10.81 16.29 15.22
CA TRP A 50 11.03 16.08 13.80
C TRP A 50 12.51 15.87 13.48
N GLU A 51 12.79 14.92 12.60
CA GLU A 51 14.12 14.52 12.20
C GLU A 51 14.30 14.54 10.68
N ARG A 52 15.55 14.72 10.22
CA ARG A 52 15.93 14.57 8.83
C ARG A 52 16.16 13.10 8.51
N VAL A 53 15.51 12.64 7.46
CA VAL A 53 15.68 11.29 6.94
C VAL A 53 16.29 11.38 5.55
N PHE A 54 17.30 10.58 5.29
CA PHE A 54 17.96 10.42 4.00
C PHE A 54 17.53 9.10 3.37
N PRO A 55 16.56 9.12 2.43
CA PRO A 55 16.11 7.91 1.75
C PRO A 55 17.27 7.17 1.07
N LEU A 56 17.33 5.88 1.28
CA LEU A 56 18.22 4.95 0.59
C LEU A 56 17.47 4.17 -0.48
N LEU A 57 16.28 3.68 -0.13
CA LEU A 57 15.33 3.06 -1.06
C LEU A 57 13.94 3.66 -0.85
N SER A 58 13.22 3.88 -1.94
CA SER A 58 11.81 4.27 -1.87
C SER A 58 10.98 3.50 -2.89
N GLY A 59 9.92 2.85 -2.41
CA GLY A 59 9.00 2.08 -3.23
C GLY A 59 8.14 2.97 -4.15
N ILE A 60 7.66 2.38 -5.23
CA ILE A 60 6.61 2.96 -6.07
C ILE A 60 5.32 2.20 -5.79
N CYS A 61 4.36 2.87 -5.15
CA CYS A 61 3.06 2.32 -4.80
C CYS A 61 2.03 2.49 -5.93
N GLY A 62 0.97 1.70 -5.90
CA GLY A 62 -0.18 1.87 -6.80
C GLY A 62 -0.87 3.23 -6.66
N SER A 63 -0.89 3.81 -5.46
CA SER A 63 -1.42 5.15 -5.18
C SER A 63 -0.57 6.26 -5.83
N ASP A 64 0.76 6.13 -5.81
CA ASP A 64 1.67 7.04 -6.53
C ASP A 64 1.41 6.99 -8.03
N LEU A 65 1.28 5.77 -8.58
CA LEU A 65 0.96 5.57 -10.00
C LEU A 65 -0.40 6.18 -10.36
N ALA A 66 -1.41 6.02 -9.50
CA ALA A 66 -2.72 6.63 -9.70
C ALA A 66 -2.63 8.18 -9.70
N THR A 67 -1.81 8.75 -8.82
CA THR A 67 -1.57 10.19 -8.73
C THR A 67 -0.86 10.70 -9.99
N VAL A 68 0.24 10.07 -10.38
CA VAL A 68 1.01 10.45 -11.58
C VAL A 68 0.17 10.34 -12.85
N ASP A 69 -0.66 9.33 -12.95
CA ASP A 69 -1.54 9.05 -14.11
C ASP A 69 -2.87 9.82 -14.06
N GLY A 70 -3.08 10.72 -13.09
CA GLY A 70 -4.30 11.52 -13.00
C GLY A 70 -5.55 10.72 -12.67
N ARG A 71 -5.42 9.57 -11.99
CA ARG A 71 -6.51 8.65 -11.66
C ARG A 71 -6.91 8.63 -10.19
N SER A 72 -6.20 9.37 -9.32
CA SER A 72 -6.55 9.49 -7.91
C SER A 72 -7.94 10.10 -7.73
N SER A 73 -8.68 9.63 -6.74
CA SER A 73 -9.98 10.20 -6.40
C SER A 73 -9.82 11.62 -5.86
N ARG A 74 -10.68 12.53 -6.29
CA ARG A 74 -10.77 13.90 -5.75
C ARG A 74 -11.20 13.95 -4.27
N TYR A 75 -11.63 12.83 -3.72
CA TYR A 75 -11.88 12.67 -2.30
C TYR A 75 -10.67 13.08 -1.44
N PHE A 76 -9.45 12.83 -1.94
CA PHE A 76 -8.22 13.16 -1.24
C PHE A 76 -7.74 14.62 -1.44
N GLU A 77 -8.38 15.39 -2.32
CA GLU A 77 -7.92 16.76 -2.65
C GLU A 77 -7.79 17.68 -1.42
N PRO A 78 -8.73 17.66 -0.42
CA PRO A 78 -8.58 18.42 0.81
C PRO A 78 -7.50 17.90 1.78
N LEU A 79 -6.99 16.71 1.54
CA LEU A 79 -6.03 16.00 2.40
C LEU A 79 -4.61 15.98 1.80
N VAL A 80 -4.33 16.91 0.88
CA VAL A 80 -3.06 17.01 0.16
C VAL A 80 -2.68 18.47 -0.02
N SER A 81 -1.45 18.85 0.30
CA SER A 81 -0.91 20.18 0.01
C SER A 81 0.12 20.14 -1.13
N PHE A 82 0.20 21.24 -1.88
CA PHE A 82 1.04 21.36 -3.07
C PHE A 82 2.05 22.51 -2.96
N PRO A 83 3.23 22.40 -3.63
CA PRO A 83 3.75 21.19 -4.30
C PRO A 83 4.20 20.15 -3.30
N PHE A 84 4.17 18.87 -3.64
CA PHE A 84 4.70 17.80 -2.79
C PHE A 84 5.70 16.92 -3.53
N VAL A 85 6.50 16.19 -2.78
CA VAL A 85 7.40 15.15 -3.28
C VAL A 85 6.77 13.79 -2.98
N PRO A 86 6.42 12.96 -3.99
CA PRO A 86 5.82 11.65 -3.75
C PRO A 86 6.76 10.65 -3.08
N GLY A 87 6.23 9.47 -2.78
CA GLY A 87 6.94 8.35 -2.17
C GLY A 87 6.74 8.29 -0.66
N HIS A 88 6.06 7.24 -0.22
CA HIS A 88 5.70 7.00 1.17
C HIS A 88 6.17 5.63 1.68
N GLU A 89 6.64 4.75 0.81
CA GLU A 89 7.32 3.51 1.18
C GLU A 89 8.83 3.79 1.26
N VAL A 90 9.34 4.14 2.43
CA VAL A 90 10.72 4.67 2.57
C VAL A 90 11.54 3.87 3.57
N PHE A 91 12.70 3.40 3.12
CA PHE A 91 13.81 3.00 3.96
C PHE A 91 14.92 4.02 3.83
N GLY A 92 15.46 4.49 4.93
CA GLY A 92 16.50 5.53 4.95
C GLY A 92 17.39 5.48 6.18
N GLN A 93 18.13 6.56 6.37
CA GLN A 93 19.00 6.77 7.52
C GLN A 93 18.78 8.16 8.11
N LEU A 94 18.96 8.27 9.43
CA LEU A 94 19.08 9.54 10.14
C LEU A 94 20.48 10.15 9.96
N GLU A 95 20.70 11.36 10.49
CA GLU A 95 21.99 12.05 10.41
C GLU A 95 23.14 11.27 11.08
N ASP A 96 22.84 10.54 12.14
CA ASP A 96 23.82 9.71 12.89
C ASP A 96 24.07 8.34 12.23
N GLY A 97 23.37 8.04 11.13
CA GLY A 97 23.47 6.77 10.40
C GLY A 97 22.50 5.69 10.87
N THR A 98 21.65 5.94 11.86
CA THR A 98 20.61 5.00 12.29
C THR A 98 19.69 4.64 11.12
N ARG A 99 19.52 3.34 10.88
CA ARG A 99 18.65 2.82 9.81
C ARG A 99 17.21 2.88 10.24
N VAL A 100 16.35 3.52 9.44
CA VAL A 100 14.94 3.69 9.78
C VAL A 100 14.03 3.36 8.60
N VAL A 101 12.84 2.89 8.90
CA VAL A 101 11.70 2.80 7.98
C VAL A 101 10.64 3.81 8.41
N LEU A 102 10.01 4.42 7.44
CA LEU A 102 8.97 5.42 7.64
C LEU A 102 7.59 4.75 7.77
N GLU A 103 6.85 5.09 8.81
CA GLU A 103 5.41 4.97 8.91
C GLU A 103 4.78 6.29 8.43
N PRO A 104 4.32 6.40 7.17
CA PRO A 104 4.14 7.69 6.51
C PRO A 104 2.93 8.50 6.97
N VAL A 105 1.95 7.94 7.68
CA VAL A 105 0.75 8.68 8.12
C VAL A 105 1.15 9.82 9.04
N LEU A 106 0.67 11.04 8.72
CA LEU A 106 0.86 12.25 9.54
C LEU A 106 -0.23 12.30 10.62
N GLY A 107 -0.09 11.45 11.64
CA GLY A 107 -1.03 11.30 12.75
C GLY A 107 -1.01 12.47 13.75
N ALA A 108 -1.75 12.33 14.84
CA ALA A 108 -1.93 13.36 15.87
C ALA A 108 -0.59 13.88 16.43
N GLU A 109 0.31 12.98 16.83
CA GLU A 109 1.60 13.37 17.44
C GLU A 109 2.48 14.20 16.50
N SER A 110 2.55 13.85 15.20
CA SER A 110 3.29 14.64 14.20
C SER A 110 2.71 16.05 14.00
N ARG A 111 1.51 16.28 14.51
CA ARG A 111 0.80 17.56 14.46
C ARG A 111 0.74 18.28 15.81
N GLY A 112 1.45 17.74 16.82
CA GLY A 112 1.52 18.32 18.15
C GLY A 112 0.25 18.11 18.97
N GLU A 113 -0.57 17.12 18.62
CA GLU A 113 -1.76 16.71 19.36
C GLU A 113 -1.54 15.38 20.08
N ASP A 114 -2.29 15.16 21.15
CA ASP A 114 -2.27 13.89 21.87
C ASP A 114 -2.82 12.75 20.98
N PRO A 115 -2.23 11.55 21.04
CA PRO A 115 -2.75 10.39 20.34
C PRO A 115 -4.15 10.03 20.87
N PRO A 116 -5.03 9.39 20.05
CA PRO A 116 -6.40 9.08 20.45
C PRO A 116 -6.51 8.14 21.65
N PHE A 117 -5.45 7.39 21.93
CA PHE A 117 -5.26 6.55 23.15
C PHE A 117 -3.77 6.24 23.33
N GLU A 118 -3.36 5.83 24.54
CA GLU A 118 -1.97 5.49 24.82
C GLU A 118 -1.47 4.33 23.93
N GLY A 119 -0.38 4.56 23.20
CA GLY A 119 0.22 3.58 22.28
C GLY A 119 -0.48 3.48 20.93
N ALA A 120 -1.35 4.44 20.58
CA ALA A 120 -1.95 4.50 19.26
C ALA A 120 -0.89 4.70 18.17
N CYS A 121 -1.07 4.03 17.04
CA CYS A 121 -0.28 4.27 15.84
C CYS A 121 -0.75 5.54 15.11
N PRO A 122 0.09 6.16 14.26
CA PRO A 122 -0.27 7.38 13.54
C PRO A 122 -1.58 7.32 12.75
N GLY A 123 -2.00 6.14 12.30
CA GLY A 123 -3.24 5.94 11.53
C GLY A 123 -4.49 5.69 12.37
N ASP A 124 -4.38 5.57 13.68
CA ASP A 124 -5.49 5.25 14.56
C ASP A 124 -6.39 6.45 14.85
N GLY A 125 -7.60 6.15 15.31
CA GLY A 125 -8.60 7.13 15.69
C GLY A 125 -9.89 7.04 14.86
N ASN A 126 -10.88 7.82 15.27
CA ASN A 126 -12.20 7.90 14.64
C ASN A 126 -12.59 9.32 14.21
N ASP A 127 -11.66 10.25 14.34
CA ASP A 127 -11.79 11.64 13.91
C ASP A 127 -10.48 12.08 13.24
N TYR A 128 -10.59 12.63 12.06
CA TYR A 128 -9.46 13.16 11.29
C TYR A 128 -9.27 14.67 11.45
N GLY A 129 -9.85 15.29 12.48
CA GLY A 129 -9.74 16.74 12.75
C GLY A 129 -8.29 17.20 12.91
N TYR A 130 -7.42 16.35 13.43
CA TYR A 130 -5.98 16.63 13.56
C TYR A 130 -5.30 16.95 12.21
N LEU A 131 -5.81 16.45 11.08
CA LEU A 131 -5.24 16.75 9.75
C LEU A 131 -5.28 18.24 9.37
N LEU A 132 -6.09 19.03 10.07
CA LEU A 132 -6.22 20.47 9.84
C LEU A 132 -5.35 21.31 10.79
N ASN A 133 -4.62 20.69 11.70
CA ASN A 133 -3.91 21.35 12.79
C ASN A 133 -2.40 21.11 12.70
N GLY A 134 -1.64 21.81 13.54
CA GLY A 134 -0.21 21.57 13.75
C GLY A 134 0.73 22.41 12.89
N PRO A 135 2.04 22.11 12.95
CA PRO A 135 3.10 22.94 12.34
C PRO A 135 3.29 22.68 10.84
N ILE A 136 2.55 21.73 10.26
CA ILE A 136 2.65 21.35 8.84
C ILE A 136 1.35 21.61 8.11
N GLY A 137 1.41 21.81 6.80
CA GLY A 137 0.23 21.98 5.95
C GLY A 137 -0.61 20.71 5.83
N ASP A 138 -1.74 20.85 5.12
CA ASP A 138 -2.62 19.72 4.84
C ASP A 138 -1.83 18.58 4.21
N GLY A 139 -2.07 17.36 4.69
CA GLY A 139 -1.39 16.17 4.18
C GLY A 139 -1.77 14.94 4.99
N ILE A 140 -2.28 13.92 4.30
CA ILE A 140 -2.67 12.67 4.96
C ILE A 140 -1.45 11.84 5.39
N GLN A 141 -0.35 11.99 4.63
CA GLN A 141 0.89 11.25 4.88
C GLN A 141 2.10 11.95 4.21
N VAL A 142 3.30 11.61 4.63
CA VAL A 142 4.54 11.93 3.92
C VAL A 142 4.42 11.44 2.47
N GLY A 143 4.87 12.27 1.52
CA GLY A 143 4.63 11.99 0.10
C GLY A 143 3.41 12.69 -0.49
N TYR A 144 2.58 13.34 0.36
CA TYR A 144 1.40 14.14 -0.04
C TYR A 144 1.26 15.43 0.77
N CYS A 145 2.30 15.83 1.51
CA CYS A 145 2.39 17.08 2.25
C CYS A 145 3.53 17.93 1.70
N CYS A 146 3.29 19.24 1.51
CA CYS A 146 4.29 20.16 0.94
C CYS A 146 5.49 20.37 1.86
N ASP A 147 5.33 20.23 3.17
CA ASP A 147 6.36 20.58 4.16
C ASP A 147 7.27 19.42 4.54
N THR A 148 6.84 18.17 4.27
CA THR A 148 7.61 16.99 4.71
C THR A 148 8.62 16.48 3.69
N GLY A 149 8.48 16.88 2.43
CA GLY A 149 9.14 16.15 1.35
C GLY A 149 8.50 14.76 1.15
N GLY A 150 9.28 13.82 0.61
CA GLY A 150 8.83 12.45 0.36
C GLY A 150 9.96 11.55 -0.11
N GLY A 151 9.71 10.25 -0.18
CA GLY A 151 10.73 9.24 -0.47
C GLY A 151 11.35 9.33 -1.87
N TRP A 152 10.70 10.03 -2.81
CA TRP A 152 11.29 10.24 -4.14
C TRP A 152 12.20 11.48 -4.15
N SER A 153 13.00 11.60 -3.12
CA SER A 153 14.03 12.61 -2.96
C SER A 153 15.24 12.10 -2.18
N THR A 154 16.29 12.90 -2.13
CA THR A 154 17.49 12.58 -1.34
C THR A 154 17.38 13.00 0.13
N GLN A 155 16.33 13.74 0.52
CA GLN A 155 16.06 14.13 1.90
C GLN A 155 14.58 14.43 2.11
N LEU A 156 14.05 14.01 3.24
CA LEU A 156 12.71 14.35 3.76
C LEU A 156 12.80 14.65 5.26
N VAL A 157 11.70 15.10 5.88
CA VAL A 157 11.56 15.19 7.34
C VAL A 157 10.40 14.32 7.79
N ALA A 158 10.56 13.69 8.95
CA ALA A 158 9.52 12.88 9.58
C ALA A 158 9.55 13.06 11.10
N HIS A 159 8.41 12.93 11.75
CA HIS A 159 8.32 12.97 13.21
C HIS A 159 8.81 11.63 13.79
N SER A 160 9.40 11.66 14.99
CA SER A 160 9.94 10.47 15.65
C SER A 160 8.91 9.35 15.83
N SER A 161 7.62 9.71 16.04
CA SER A 161 6.52 8.73 16.12
C SER A 161 6.26 7.95 14.81
N GLN A 162 6.83 8.41 13.70
CA GLN A 162 6.71 7.78 12.38
C GLN A 162 7.95 6.93 12.01
N LEU A 163 8.98 6.90 12.87
CA LEU A 163 10.26 6.28 12.56
C LEU A 163 10.46 5.00 13.36
N HIS A 164 10.68 3.91 12.64
CA HIS A 164 11.00 2.62 13.25
C HIS A 164 12.44 2.24 12.90
N GLU A 165 13.26 1.97 13.91
CA GLU A 165 14.63 1.52 13.72
C GLU A 165 14.64 0.13 13.04
N VAL A 166 15.47 -0.02 12.01
CA VAL A 166 15.59 -1.26 11.25
C VAL A 166 16.76 -2.09 11.76
N PRO A 167 16.51 -3.28 12.33
CA PRO A 167 17.56 -4.18 12.80
C PRO A 167 18.53 -4.58 11.68
N SER A 168 19.79 -4.85 12.04
CA SER A 168 20.86 -5.16 11.10
C SER A 168 20.67 -6.47 10.34
N ASP A 169 19.81 -7.36 10.83
CA ASP A 169 19.48 -8.65 10.19
C ASP A 169 18.41 -8.51 9.07
N ILE A 170 17.82 -7.33 8.91
CA ILE A 170 16.92 -7.02 7.80
C ILE A 170 17.69 -6.30 6.69
N SER A 171 17.66 -6.85 5.48
CA SER A 171 18.28 -6.23 4.30
C SER A 171 17.58 -4.91 3.91
N ASP A 172 18.24 -4.08 3.13
CA ASP A 172 17.67 -2.81 2.64
C ASP A 172 16.40 -3.07 1.82
N GLU A 173 16.39 -4.10 0.98
CA GLU A 173 15.24 -4.53 0.21
C GLU A 173 14.11 -5.06 1.11
N GLY A 174 14.44 -5.71 2.23
CA GLY A 174 13.47 -6.09 3.24
C GLY A 174 12.87 -4.88 3.94
N ALA A 175 13.71 -3.91 4.27
CA ALA A 175 13.30 -2.69 4.96
C ALA A 175 12.31 -1.84 4.15
N VAL A 176 12.51 -1.67 2.84
CA VAL A 176 11.57 -0.91 1.99
C VAL A 176 10.23 -1.63 1.79
N ILE A 177 10.15 -2.93 2.09
CA ILE A 177 8.90 -3.71 2.04
C ILE A 177 8.13 -3.67 3.38
N LEU A 178 8.69 -3.11 4.45
CA LEU A 178 8.01 -3.07 5.77
C LEU A 178 6.67 -2.32 5.70
N GLU A 179 6.61 -1.17 5.02
CA GLU A 179 5.36 -0.43 4.87
C GLU A 179 4.27 -1.26 4.18
N PRO A 180 4.45 -1.79 2.95
CA PRO A 180 3.42 -2.63 2.34
C PRO A 180 3.16 -3.94 3.09
N ALA A 181 4.13 -4.47 3.84
CA ALA A 181 3.93 -5.62 4.72
C ALA A 181 3.03 -5.28 5.90
N ALA A 182 3.19 -4.09 6.52
CA ALA A 182 2.32 -3.62 7.60
C ALA A 182 0.87 -3.46 7.14
N VAL A 183 0.64 -2.93 5.93
CA VAL A 183 -0.71 -2.91 5.33
C VAL A 183 -1.26 -4.32 5.11
N GLY A 184 -0.41 -5.27 4.68
CA GLY A 184 -0.77 -6.68 4.54
C GLY A 184 -1.19 -7.33 5.86
N VAL A 185 -0.46 -7.04 6.94
CA VAL A 185 -0.76 -7.46 8.32
C VAL A 185 -2.10 -6.91 8.77
N HIS A 186 -2.28 -5.59 8.68
CA HIS A 186 -3.54 -4.93 9.04
C HIS A 186 -4.74 -5.53 8.29
N THR A 187 -4.58 -5.75 7.00
CA THR A 187 -5.63 -6.36 6.17
C THR A 187 -5.98 -7.77 6.62
N ALA A 188 -4.97 -8.60 6.92
CA ALA A 188 -5.16 -9.98 7.36
C ALA A 188 -5.91 -10.05 8.69
N LEU A 189 -5.55 -9.19 9.66
CA LEU A 189 -6.20 -9.15 10.97
C LEU A 189 -7.60 -8.54 10.89
N LYS A 190 -7.79 -7.51 10.04
CA LYS A 190 -9.11 -6.90 9.79
C LYS A 190 -10.08 -7.85 9.08
N ALA A 191 -9.57 -8.86 8.41
CA ALA A 191 -10.36 -9.91 7.79
C ALA A 191 -11.15 -10.77 8.80
N LYS A 192 -10.70 -10.81 10.08
CA LYS A 192 -11.33 -11.57 11.18
C LYS A 192 -11.57 -13.02 10.79
N ILE A 193 -10.49 -13.70 10.43
CA ILE A 193 -10.50 -15.08 9.98
C ILE A 193 -10.81 -16.01 11.14
N GLU A 194 -11.69 -16.97 10.90
CA GLU A 194 -12.01 -18.07 11.80
C GLU A 194 -11.36 -19.37 11.30
N SER A 195 -11.16 -20.31 12.22
CA SER A 195 -10.62 -21.63 11.84
C SER A 195 -11.58 -22.35 10.88
N GLY A 196 -11.04 -22.87 9.79
CA GLY A 196 -11.82 -23.51 8.73
C GLY A 196 -12.23 -22.58 7.58
N ASP A 197 -11.93 -21.28 7.67
CA ASP A 197 -12.30 -20.32 6.64
C ASP A 197 -11.55 -20.54 5.32
N VAL A 198 -12.28 -20.37 4.22
CA VAL A 198 -11.76 -20.26 2.85
C VAL A 198 -11.63 -18.78 2.50
N VAL A 199 -10.41 -18.32 2.28
CA VAL A 199 -10.11 -16.93 1.96
C VAL A 199 -9.68 -16.79 0.51
N VAL A 200 -10.20 -15.77 -0.17
CA VAL A 200 -9.76 -15.38 -1.52
C VAL A 200 -8.97 -14.08 -1.44
N VAL A 201 -7.80 -14.04 -2.06
CA VAL A 201 -7.05 -12.80 -2.30
C VAL A 201 -7.08 -12.52 -3.80
N GLN A 202 -7.74 -11.43 -4.20
CA GLN A 202 -7.77 -10.99 -5.58
C GLN A 202 -6.60 -10.02 -5.86
N GLY A 203 -5.73 -10.43 -6.79
CA GLY A 203 -4.52 -9.68 -7.14
C GLY A 203 -3.29 -10.14 -6.35
N ALA A 204 -2.23 -10.42 -7.09
CA ALA A 204 -0.94 -10.88 -6.55
C ALA A 204 0.18 -9.87 -6.91
N GLY A 205 -0.11 -8.58 -6.78
CA GLY A 205 0.89 -7.52 -6.69
C GLY A 205 1.51 -7.49 -5.29
N THR A 206 2.36 -6.50 -5.01
CA THR A 206 3.02 -6.35 -3.70
C THR A 206 2.04 -6.50 -2.53
N MET A 207 0.93 -5.76 -2.57
CA MET A 207 -0.08 -5.74 -1.52
C MET A 207 -0.74 -7.11 -1.30
N GLY A 208 -1.23 -7.75 -2.38
CA GLY A 208 -1.88 -9.06 -2.28
C GLY A 208 -0.91 -10.17 -1.85
N LEU A 209 0.37 -10.08 -2.22
CA LEU A 209 1.41 -11.01 -1.76
C LEU A 209 1.73 -10.82 -0.28
N CYS A 210 1.84 -9.58 0.20
CA CYS A 210 2.00 -9.26 1.62
C CYS A 210 0.80 -9.75 2.45
N ALA A 211 -0.44 -9.51 1.97
CA ALA A 211 -1.65 -10.03 2.63
C ALA A 211 -1.69 -11.56 2.66
N THR A 212 -1.28 -12.23 1.57
CA THR A 212 -1.19 -13.70 1.52
C THR A 212 -0.21 -14.24 2.56
N ALA A 213 0.97 -13.62 2.66
CA ALA A 213 1.97 -13.98 3.66
C ALA A 213 1.46 -13.75 5.09
N ALA A 214 0.82 -12.60 5.35
CA ALA A 214 0.25 -12.25 6.65
C ALA A 214 -0.89 -13.19 7.07
N LEU A 215 -1.82 -13.50 6.17
CA LEU A 215 -2.89 -14.48 6.43
C LEU A 215 -2.31 -15.83 6.87
N ARG A 216 -1.30 -16.34 6.17
CA ARG A 216 -0.71 -17.63 6.48
C ARG A 216 0.05 -17.65 7.80
N GLU A 217 0.68 -16.54 8.20
CA GLU A 217 1.50 -16.47 9.42
C GLU A 217 0.72 -16.05 10.68
N LEU A 218 -0.35 -15.28 10.52
CA LEU A 218 -0.98 -14.59 11.64
C LEU A 218 -2.43 -15.03 11.89
N THR A 219 -2.98 -15.92 11.05
CA THR A 219 -4.39 -16.37 11.19
C THR A 219 -4.49 -17.89 11.05
N ASP A 220 -5.61 -18.44 11.56
CA ASP A 220 -5.92 -19.87 11.46
C ASP A 220 -6.67 -20.23 10.14
N VAL A 221 -6.36 -19.48 9.07
CA VAL A 221 -6.96 -19.71 7.75
C VAL A 221 -6.69 -21.13 7.25
N GLU A 222 -7.75 -21.84 6.84
CA GLU A 222 -7.62 -23.20 6.29
C GLU A 222 -7.13 -23.16 4.84
N THR A 223 -7.82 -22.41 3.98
CA THR A 223 -7.52 -22.36 2.54
C THR A 223 -7.37 -20.93 2.03
N ILE A 224 -6.24 -20.63 1.41
CA ILE A 224 -5.98 -19.36 0.71
C ILE A 224 -6.00 -19.60 -0.79
N ILE A 225 -6.96 -18.98 -1.49
CA ILE A 225 -7.04 -18.97 -2.95
C ILE A 225 -6.55 -17.61 -3.44
N VAL A 226 -5.47 -17.57 -4.20
CA VAL A 226 -4.94 -16.32 -4.78
C VAL A 226 -5.26 -16.24 -6.26
N SER A 227 -5.82 -15.11 -6.70
CA SER A 227 -6.02 -14.79 -8.10
C SER A 227 -4.82 -14.03 -8.64
N ALA A 228 -4.03 -14.69 -9.52
CA ALA A 228 -2.80 -14.15 -10.09
C ALA A 228 -2.78 -14.30 -11.61
N LYS A 229 -2.35 -13.24 -12.31
CA LYS A 229 -2.34 -13.19 -13.77
C LYS A 229 -1.02 -13.64 -14.38
N TYR A 230 0.11 -13.28 -13.76
CA TYR A 230 1.43 -13.45 -14.35
C TYR A 230 2.26 -14.54 -13.66
N PRO A 231 3.22 -15.19 -14.38
CA PRO A 231 3.98 -16.32 -13.86
C PRO A 231 4.70 -16.06 -12.54
N LEU A 232 5.41 -14.92 -12.42
CA LEU A 232 6.13 -14.55 -11.19
C LEU A 232 5.16 -14.38 -10.02
N GLN A 233 4.03 -13.70 -10.25
CA GLN A 233 2.98 -13.54 -9.25
C GLN A 233 2.45 -14.89 -8.75
N LYS A 234 2.24 -15.84 -9.66
CA LYS A 234 1.77 -17.19 -9.33
C LYS A 234 2.78 -17.96 -8.50
N SER A 235 4.06 -17.87 -8.85
CA SER A 235 5.14 -18.52 -8.12
C SER A 235 5.27 -17.98 -6.70
N LEU A 236 5.32 -16.65 -6.55
CA LEU A 236 5.45 -15.99 -5.24
C LEU A 236 4.21 -16.19 -4.36
N ALA A 237 3.01 -16.18 -4.94
CA ALA A 237 1.81 -16.45 -4.17
C ALA A 237 1.82 -17.85 -3.52
N LYS A 238 2.27 -18.87 -4.26
CA LYS A 238 2.48 -20.23 -3.72
C LYS A 238 3.52 -20.25 -2.61
N GLU A 239 4.67 -19.65 -2.87
CA GLU A 239 5.78 -19.59 -1.91
C GLU A 239 5.37 -18.90 -0.61
N LEU A 240 4.54 -17.87 -0.70
CA LEU A 240 4.08 -17.09 0.45
C LEU A 240 2.88 -17.69 1.20
N GLY A 241 2.36 -18.83 0.73
CA GLY A 241 1.41 -19.63 1.50
C GLY A 241 0.01 -19.79 0.88
N ALA A 242 -0.16 -19.47 -0.42
CA ALA A 242 -1.40 -19.78 -1.12
C ALA A 242 -1.53 -21.29 -1.39
N ASP A 243 -2.65 -21.90 -1.02
CA ASP A 243 -2.97 -23.30 -1.29
C ASP A 243 -3.34 -23.50 -2.75
N LEU A 244 -4.06 -22.51 -3.33
CA LEU A 244 -4.48 -22.55 -4.72
C LEU A 244 -4.21 -21.19 -5.38
N VAL A 245 -3.51 -21.22 -6.53
CA VAL A 245 -3.28 -20.02 -7.34
C VAL A 245 -3.92 -20.20 -8.70
N VAL A 246 -4.82 -19.28 -9.06
CA VAL A 246 -5.66 -19.38 -10.26
C VAL A 246 -5.64 -18.09 -11.08
N GLU A 247 -5.97 -18.20 -12.37
CA GLU A 247 -6.21 -17.01 -13.19
C GLU A 247 -7.54 -16.34 -12.83
N PRO A 248 -7.68 -15.02 -13.00
CA PRO A 248 -8.90 -14.29 -12.67
C PRO A 248 -10.17 -14.90 -13.29
N LYS A 249 -10.09 -15.38 -14.54
CA LYS A 249 -11.22 -16.02 -15.25
C LYS A 249 -11.66 -17.35 -14.63
N GLU A 250 -10.78 -18.02 -13.86
CA GLU A 250 -11.04 -19.33 -13.23
C GLU A 250 -11.47 -19.19 -11.77
N LEU A 251 -11.35 -18.00 -11.18
CA LEU A 251 -11.53 -17.77 -9.75
C LEU A 251 -12.89 -18.27 -9.24
N LYS A 252 -13.97 -17.88 -9.89
CA LYS A 252 -15.33 -18.29 -9.48
C LYS A 252 -15.53 -19.80 -9.53
N ARG A 253 -15.00 -20.48 -10.56
CA ARG A 253 -15.04 -21.93 -10.69
C ARG A 253 -14.23 -22.60 -9.57
N SER A 254 -13.10 -22.05 -9.24
CA SER A 254 -12.20 -22.59 -8.22
C SER A 254 -12.78 -22.43 -6.81
N VAL A 255 -13.35 -21.27 -6.48
CA VAL A 255 -14.09 -21.06 -5.23
C VAL A 255 -15.22 -22.06 -5.10
N ARG A 256 -16.04 -22.24 -6.17
CA ARG A 256 -17.10 -23.25 -6.19
C ARG A 256 -16.60 -24.66 -5.87
N LYS A 257 -15.46 -25.04 -6.46
CA LYS A 257 -14.88 -26.37 -6.29
C LYS A 257 -14.37 -26.59 -4.85
N VAL A 258 -13.69 -25.60 -4.29
CA VAL A 258 -13.12 -25.67 -2.94
C VAL A 258 -14.25 -25.69 -1.88
N THR A 259 -15.24 -24.82 -2.01
CA THR A 259 -16.32 -24.68 -1.02
C THR A 259 -17.48 -25.67 -1.23
N GLY A 260 -17.48 -26.45 -2.31
CA GLY A 260 -18.55 -27.39 -2.62
C GLY A 260 -19.91 -26.74 -2.97
N CYS A 261 -19.97 -25.41 -3.09
CA CYS A 261 -21.21 -24.71 -3.37
C CYS A 261 -21.74 -24.98 -4.79
N LYS A 262 -23.03 -24.73 -5.01
CA LYS A 262 -23.72 -24.96 -6.28
C LYS A 262 -23.87 -23.68 -7.10
N MET A 263 -24.21 -23.83 -8.38
CA MET A 263 -24.62 -22.70 -9.23
C MET A 263 -26.13 -22.49 -9.13
N ILE A 264 -26.51 -21.20 -9.01
CA ILE A 264 -27.89 -20.73 -9.15
C ILE A 264 -27.89 -19.71 -10.28
N GLY A 265 -28.19 -20.14 -11.51
CA GLY A 265 -27.94 -19.34 -12.70
C GLY A 265 -26.46 -19.02 -12.82
N ASN A 266 -26.11 -17.74 -12.87
CA ASN A 266 -24.73 -17.26 -12.90
C ASN A 266 -24.13 -16.96 -11.52
N SER A 267 -24.83 -17.23 -10.43
CA SER A 267 -24.38 -16.94 -9.06
C SER A 267 -23.99 -18.21 -8.32
N LEU A 268 -23.15 -18.08 -7.29
CA LEU A 268 -22.83 -19.17 -6.37
C LEU A 268 -23.89 -19.24 -5.25
N SER A 269 -24.31 -20.44 -4.85
CA SER A 269 -25.19 -20.65 -3.69
C SER A 269 -24.49 -20.34 -2.35
N GLY A 270 -23.19 -20.52 -2.29
CA GLY A 270 -22.27 -20.23 -1.20
C GLY A 270 -21.12 -19.35 -1.70
N GLY A 271 -19.88 -19.68 -1.33
CA GLY A 271 -18.68 -18.96 -1.74
C GLY A 271 -17.58 -19.00 -0.68
N ALA A 272 -16.57 -18.16 -0.82
CA ALA A 272 -15.52 -17.98 0.17
C ALA A 272 -16.07 -17.26 1.42
N ASP A 273 -15.52 -17.55 2.57
CA ASP A 273 -15.89 -16.90 3.83
C ASP A 273 -15.46 -15.44 3.82
N VAL A 274 -14.24 -15.18 3.37
CA VAL A 274 -13.68 -13.85 3.22
C VAL A 274 -13.07 -13.67 1.82
N THR A 275 -13.26 -12.49 1.23
CA THR A 275 -12.56 -12.07 0.02
C THR A 275 -11.82 -10.77 0.27
N ILE A 276 -10.50 -10.76 0.01
CA ILE A 276 -9.65 -9.56 0.06
C ILE A 276 -9.47 -9.06 -1.38
N ASP A 277 -9.93 -7.85 -1.66
CA ASP A 277 -9.71 -7.18 -2.93
C ASP A 277 -8.47 -6.29 -2.86
N ALA A 278 -7.33 -6.79 -3.38
CA ALA A 278 -6.07 -6.06 -3.50
C ALA A 278 -5.91 -5.36 -4.87
N VAL A 279 -6.98 -5.23 -5.65
CA VAL A 279 -7.01 -4.59 -6.98
C VAL A 279 -7.77 -3.27 -6.97
N GLY A 280 -8.96 -3.21 -6.37
CA GLY A 280 -9.74 -2.00 -6.16
C GLY A 280 -10.43 -1.42 -7.41
N ASN A 281 -10.79 -2.24 -8.40
CA ASN A 281 -11.54 -1.76 -9.57
C ASN A 281 -12.95 -2.35 -9.63
N ALA A 282 -13.82 -1.81 -10.52
CA ALA A 282 -15.21 -2.28 -10.66
C ALA A 282 -15.33 -3.79 -10.87
N GLY A 283 -14.43 -4.37 -11.66
CA GLY A 283 -14.44 -5.80 -11.98
C GLY A 283 -14.05 -6.66 -10.79
N SER A 284 -13.01 -6.28 -10.02
CA SER A 284 -12.59 -7.02 -8.83
C SER A 284 -13.62 -6.88 -7.70
N ILE A 285 -14.15 -5.68 -7.47
CA ILE A 285 -15.21 -5.46 -6.47
C ILE A 285 -16.46 -6.30 -6.81
N GLY A 286 -16.94 -6.23 -8.06
CA GLY A 286 -18.08 -7.04 -8.48
C GLY A 286 -17.83 -8.55 -8.37
N THR A 287 -16.60 -8.99 -8.65
CA THR A 287 -16.20 -10.39 -8.45
C THR A 287 -16.22 -10.75 -6.97
N SER A 288 -15.63 -9.93 -6.08
CA SER A 288 -15.66 -10.15 -4.62
C SER A 288 -17.08 -10.34 -4.11
N LEU A 289 -18.00 -9.44 -4.49
CA LEU A 289 -19.41 -9.54 -4.09
C LEU A 289 -20.08 -10.83 -4.57
N SER A 290 -19.68 -11.36 -5.73
CA SER A 290 -20.30 -12.54 -6.34
C SER A 290 -19.78 -13.87 -5.82
N ILE A 291 -18.54 -13.91 -5.31
CA ILE A 291 -17.87 -15.14 -4.86
C ILE A 291 -17.81 -15.31 -3.34
N THR A 292 -18.08 -14.24 -2.58
CA THR A 292 -18.19 -14.31 -1.11
C THR A 292 -19.52 -14.95 -0.72
N ARG A 293 -19.52 -15.86 0.25
CA ARG A 293 -20.74 -16.53 0.70
C ARG A 293 -21.75 -15.54 1.32
N PRO A 294 -23.05 -15.88 1.41
CA PRO A 294 -23.98 -15.09 2.21
C PRO A 294 -23.46 -14.88 3.65
N ARG A 295 -23.58 -13.64 4.13
CA ARG A 295 -23.07 -13.18 5.44
C ARG A 295 -21.54 -13.29 5.59
N GLY A 296 -20.82 -13.40 4.45
CA GLY A 296 -19.36 -13.35 4.42
C GLY A 296 -18.84 -11.92 4.36
N ARG A 297 -17.52 -11.79 4.38
CA ARG A 297 -16.84 -10.49 4.44
C ARG A 297 -16.03 -10.20 3.18
N VAL A 298 -16.08 -8.96 2.73
CA VAL A 298 -15.19 -8.41 1.69
C VAL A 298 -14.32 -7.34 2.32
N VAL A 299 -13.00 -7.51 2.25
CA VAL A 299 -12.02 -6.52 2.72
C VAL A 299 -11.46 -5.79 1.50
N MET A 300 -11.66 -4.47 1.47
CA MET A 300 -11.19 -3.59 0.41
C MET A 300 -9.80 -3.06 0.80
N MET A 301 -8.75 -3.65 0.25
CA MET A 301 -7.35 -3.26 0.44
C MET A 301 -6.83 -2.41 -0.71
N GLY A 302 -7.21 -2.76 -1.95
CA GLY A 302 -6.86 -1.98 -3.13
C GLY A 302 -7.59 -0.65 -3.14
N MET A 303 -6.85 0.47 -3.30
CA MET A 303 -7.43 1.82 -3.34
C MET A 303 -8.41 1.96 -4.51
N PRO A 304 -9.72 2.09 -4.26
CA PRO A 304 -10.69 2.27 -5.33
C PRO A 304 -10.68 3.72 -5.82
N GLY A 305 -10.80 3.87 -7.14
CA GLY A 305 -11.17 5.16 -7.72
C GLY A 305 -12.69 5.33 -7.77
N VAL A 306 -13.15 6.41 -8.41
CA VAL A 306 -14.59 6.56 -8.70
C VAL A 306 -15.01 5.46 -9.67
N THR A 307 -15.91 4.58 -9.25
CA THR A 307 -16.29 3.40 -10.02
C THR A 307 -17.78 3.09 -9.90
N LYS A 308 -18.33 2.37 -10.89
CA LYS A 308 -19.73 1.93 -10.90
C LYS A 308 -19.78 0.43 -10.60
N VAL A 309 -20.47 0.05 -9.54
CA VAL A 309 -20.63 -1.35 -9.08
C VAL A 309 -22.10 -1.63 -8.83
N ASP A 310 -22.56 -2.83 -9.22
CA ASP A 310 -23.86 -3.35 -8.84
C ASP A 310 -23.81 -3.89 -7.41
N LEU A 311 -24.53 -3.24 -6.50
CA LEU A 311 -24.56 -3.59 -5.08
C LEU A 311 -25.68 -4.59 -4.73
N THR A 312 -26.41 -5.14 -5.71
CA THR A 312 -27.51 -6.08 -5.46
C THR A 312 -27.04 -7.30 -4.67
N ALA A 313 -25.84 -7.82 -5.00
CA ALA A 313 -25.28 -8.97 -4.28
C ALA A 313 -24.89 -8.61 -2.82
N LEU A 314 -24.41 -7.41 -2.57
CA LEU A 314 -24.14 -6.91 -1.21
C LEU A 314 -25.40 -6.97 -0.35
N TRP A 315 -26.49 -6.37 -0.86
CA TRP A 315 -27.78 -6.33 -0.16
C TRP A 315 -28.40 -7.71 0.00
N HIS A 316 -28.54 -8.47 -1.11
CA HIS A 316 -29.23 -9.76 -1.11
C HIS A 316 -28.52 -10.83 -0.28
N ARG A 317 -27.18 -10.84 -0.29
CA ARG A 317 -26.36 -11.82 0.43
C ARG A 317 -25.98 -11.37 1.84
N GLU A 318 -26.45 -10.21 2.27
CA GLU A 318 -26.12 -9.61 3.59
C GLU A 318 -24.60 -9.59 3.83
N LEU A 319 -23.81 -9.15 2.81
CA LEU A 319 -22.36 -9.12 2.91
C LEU A 319 -21.89 -7.94 3.78
N GLU A 320 -20.83 -8.16 4.52
CA GLU A 320 -20.09 -7.08 5.17
C GLU A 320 -18.97 -6.61 4.23
N ILE A 321 -18.88 -5.27 3.97
CA ILE A 321 -17.75 -4.67 3.28
C ILE A 321 -17.02 -3.78 4.26
N VAL A 322 -15.71 -4.00 4.41
CA VAL A 322 -14.84 -3.18 5.26
C VAL A 322 -13.66 -2.64 4.46
N GLY A 323 -13.31 -1.36 4.67
CA GLY A 323 -12.07 -0.81 4.15
C GLY A 323 -10.88 -1.25 4.99
N SER A 324 -9.74 -1.48 4.36
CA SER A 324 -8.46 -1.64 5.03
C SER A 324 -7.51 -0.59 4.47
N TYR A 325 -7.26 0.45 5.26
CA TYR A 325 -6.43 1.59 4.90
C TYR A 325 -5.21 1.61 5.82
N THR A 326 -4.02 1.67 5.24
CA THR A 326 -2.76 1.75 5.96
C THR A 326 -2.56 0.63 7.01
N TYR A 327 -2.28 0.97 8.23
CA TYR A 327 -1.92 0.13 9.37
C TYR A 327 -2.42 0.81 10.64
N GLY A 328 -2.25 0.17 11.80
CA GLY A 328 -2.68 0.71 13.08
C GLY A 328 -2.31 -0.20 14.23
N THR A 329 -2.97 0.03 15.35
CA THR A 329 -2.89 -0.83 16.54
C THR A 329 -3.76 -2.05 16.35
N GLU A 330 -3.18 -3.22 16.56
CA GLU A 330 -3.80 -4.52 16.37
C GLU A 330 -4.08 -5.22 17.70
N LEU A 331 -5.27 -5.80 17.82
CA LEU A 331 -5.63 -6.70 18.93
C LEU A 331 -5.54 -8.15 18.43
N LEU A 332 -4.59 -8.90 18.97
CA LEU A 332 -4.40 -10.31 18.62
C LEU A 332 -5.37 -11.22 19.35
N SER A 333 -5.52 -12.47 18.90
CA SER A 333 -6.44 -13.47 19.46
C SER A 333 -6.12 -13.84 20.94
N ASP A 334 -4.87 -13.68 21.35
CA ASP A 334 -4.41 -13.88 22.72
C ASP A 334 -4.66 -12.66 23.65
N GLY A 335 -5.27 -11.59 23.12
CA GLY A 335 -5.53 -10.34 23.83
C GLY A 335 -4.34 -9.36 23.87
N LYS A 336 -3.21 -9.69 23.26
CA LYS A 336 -2.06 -8.79 23.15
C LYS A 336 -2.36 -7.67 22.16
N VAL A 337 -2.01 -6.45 22.56
CA VAL A 337 -2.05 -5.26 21.72
C VAL A 337 -0.64 -4.99 21.14
N THR A 338 -0.55 -4.73 19.85
CA THR A 338 0.70 -4.48 19.13
C THR A 338 0.44 -3.58 17.91
N SER A 339 1.48 -3.13 17.22
CA SER A 339 1.32 -2.39 15.98
C SER A 339 1.44 -3.31 14.76
N SER A 340 0.78 -2.92 13.66
CA SER A 340 0.98 -3.60 12.36
C SER A 340 2.45 -3.63 11.94
N TYR A 341 3.22 -2.56 12.24
CA TYR A 341 4.67 -2.50 11.94
C TYR A 341 5.47 -3.51 12.74
N ALA A 342 5.21 -3.66 14.04
CA ALA A 342 5.90 -4.65 14.86
C ALA A 342 5.74 -6.07 14.31
N LEU A 343 4.53 -6.42 13.87
CA LEU A 343 4.26 -7.71 13.22
C LEU A 343 4.88 -7.81 11.83
N ALA A 344 4.95 -6.70 11.08
CA ALA A 344 5.55 -6.65 9.75
C ALA A 344 7.06 -6.90 9.79
N PHE A 345 7.79 -6.45 10.82
CA PHE A 345 9.22 -6.77 10.99
C PHE A 345 9.43 -8.29 11.04
N ASP A 346 8.64 -9.00 11.84
CA ASP A 346 8.73 -10.46 11.93
C ASP A 346 8.31 -11.14 10.62
N LEU A 347 7.25 -10.65 9.97
CA LEU A 347 6.77 -11.19 8.70
C LEU A 347 7.83 -11.05 7.60
N VAL A 348 8.42 -9.85 7.46
CA VAL A 348 9.48 -9.56 6.47
C VAL A 348 10.68 -10.47 6.67
N ARG A 349 11.11 -10.65 7.92
CA ARG A 349 12.23 -11.52 8.29
C ARG A 349 11.93 -12.99 7.97
N ARG A 350 10.81 -13.52 8.44
CA ARG A 350 10.45 -14.94 8.29
C ARG A 350 10.18 -15.32 6.84
N LYS A 351 9.51 -14.47 6.08
CA LYS A 351 9.15 -14.72 4.67
C LYS A 351 10.17 -14.19 3.68
N GLN A 352 11.22 -13.50 4.17
CA GLN A 352 12.25 -12.88 3.32
C GLN A 352 11.61 -11.99 2.22
N LEU A 353 10.70 -11.10 2.61
CA LEU A 353 9.88 -10.33 1.67
C LEU A 353 10.69 -9.34 0.83
N GLY A 354 11.94 -9.06 1.16
CA GLY A 354 12.88 -8.30 0.31
C GLY A 354 12.98 -8.82 -1.13
N LYS A 355 12.74 -10.13 -1.35
CA LYS A 355 12.68 -10.73 -2.70
C LYS A 355 11.57 -10.18 -3.59
N LEU A 356 10.60 -9.45 -3.05
CA LEU A 356 9.57 -8.77 -3.83
C LEU A 356 10.12 -7.56 -4.60
N VAL A 357 11.24 -6.97 -4.16
CA VAL A 357 11.93 -5.90 -4.91
C VAL A 357 12.55 -6.52 -6.16
N SER A 358 11.99 -6.17 -7.31
CA SER A 358 12.32 -6.80 -8.59
C SER A 358 13.18 -5.90 -9.50
N ALA A 359 13.16 -4.59 -9.27
CA ALA A 359 13.91 -3.63 -10.06
C ALA A 359 14.16 -2.34 -9.26
N SER A 360 15.32 -1.72 -9.49
CA SER A 360 15.69 -0.43 -8.90
C SER A 360 16.11 0.56 -9.99
N TYR A 361 15.86 1.85 -9.73
CA TYR A 361 16.17 2.95 -10.63
C TYR A 361 16.67 4.16 -9.84
N THR A 362 17.60 4.92 -10.41
CA THR A 362 17.93 6.25 -9.89
C THR A 362 16.79 7.24 -10.18
N LEU A 363 16.74 8.35 -9.43
CA LEU A 363 15.73 9.40 -9.63
C LEU A 363 15.75 9.99 -11.05
N ASP A 364 16.92 10.06 -11.69
CA ASP A 364 17.08 10.56 -13.07
C ASP A 364 16.29 9.69 -14.08
N ARG A 365 16.12 8.42 -13.77
CA ARG A 365 15.39 7.48 -14.61
C ARG A 365 13.94 7.31 -14.22
N TYR A 366 13.34 8.29 -13.53
CA TYR A 366 11.97 8.17 -12.98
C TYR A 366 10.90 7.79 -14.01
N LYS A 367 11.03 8.23 -15.25
CA LYS A 367 10.06 7.89 -16.31
C LYS A 367 10.07 6.41 -16.64
N ASP A 368 11.25 5.80 -16.68
CA ASP A 368 11.41 4.36 -16.90
C ASP A 368 10.90 3.57 -15.70
N ALA A 369 11.24 4.03 -14.47
CA ALA A 369 10.80 3.44 -13.21
C ALA A 369 9.27 3.41 -13.10
N ILE A 370 8.61 4.53 -13.35
CA ILE A 370 7.15 4.66 -13.28
C ILE A 370 6.46 3.78 -14.32
N ARG A 371 6.97 3.76 -15.56
CA ARG A 371 6.44 2.88 -16.60
C ARG A 371 6.62 1.41 -16.23
N HIS A 372 7.81 1.03 -15.74
CA HIS A 372 8.07 -0.35 -15.29
C HIS A 372 7.12 -0.74 -14.14
N ALA A 373 6.95 0.13 -13.15
CA ALA A 373 6.04 -0.11 -12.03
C ALA A 373 4.57 -0.23 -12.48
N ALA A 374 4.12 0.60 -13.42
CA ALA A 374 2.76 0.56 -13.95
C ALA A 374 2.46 -0.73 -14.73
N GLU A 375 3.47 -1.34 -15.32
CA GLU A 375 3.39 -2.58 -16.11
C GLU A 375 4.09 -3.76 -15.41
N ALA A 376 4.43 -3.66 -14.13
CA ALA A 376 5.32 -4.58 -13.40
C ALA A 376 4.97 -6.06 -13.63
N GLY A 377 3.70 -6.43 -13.47
CA GLY A 377 3.29 -7.83 -13.62
C GLY A 377 3.56 -8.39 -15.01
N SER A 378 3.31 -7.63 -16.08
CA SER A 378 3.57 -8.05 -17.47
C SER A 378 5.05 -8.10 -17.81
N LEU A 379 5.86 -7.30 -17.12
CA LEU A 379 7.32 -7.25 -17.27
C LEU A 379 8.05 -8.20 -16.30
N GLY A 380 7.32 -9.05 -15.56
CA GLY A 380 7.91 -10.02 -14.64
C GLY A 380 8.51 -9.36 -13.39
N ALA A 381 7.92 -8.28 -12.92
CA ALA A 381 8.30 -7.58 -11.70
C ALA A 381 7.14 -7.52 -10.68
N ILE A 382 7.45 -7.29 -9.42
CA ILE A 382 6.48 -7.08 -8.32
C ILE A 382 6.61 -5.64 -7.79
N LYS A 383 7.71 -5.34 -7.10
CA LYS A 383 8.00 -4.01 -6.55
C LYS A 383 9.15 -3.38 -7.32
N VAL A 384 8.93 -2.15 -7.75
CA VAL A 384 9.97 -1.28 -8.32
C VAL A 384 10.28 -0.20 -7.29
N VAL A 385 11.56 0.11 -7.10
CA VAL A 385 12.03 1.10 -6.13
C VAL A 385 12.93 2.13 -6.79
N PHE A 386 12.98 3.35 -6.23
CA PHE A 386 14.08 4.27 -6.43
C PHE A 386 15.21 3.92 -5.47
N ASP A 387 16.43 3.95 -5.99
CA ASP A 387 17.69 3.67 -5.25
C ASP A 387 18.55 4.94 -5.21
N MET A 388 18.69 5.51 -4.02
CA MET A 388 19.47 6.72 -3.76
C MET A 388 20.79 6.42 -3.04
N ARG A 389 21.15 5.13 -2.84
CA ARG A 389 22.37 4.73 -2.09
C ARG A 389 23.65 5.26 -2.72
N GLU A 390 23.70 5.42 -4.03
CA GLU A 390 24.87 5.97 -4.71
C GLU A 390 24.89 7.51 -4.73
N GLU A 391 23.74 8.19 -4.62
CA GLU A 391 23.67 9.66 -4.62
C GLU A 391 24.20 10.27 -3.31
N LYS A 392 24.19 9.52 -2.22
CA LYS A 392 24.75 9.92 -0.91
C LYS A 392 26.28 9.93 -0.90
N ARG A 393 26.95 9.30 -1.86
CA ARG A 393 28.43 9.20 -1.94
C ARG A 393 29.08 10.35 -2.72
N ARG A 394 28.31 11.25 -3.27
CA ARG A 394 28.76 12.44 -4.00
C ARG A 394 28.50 13.72 -3.19
#